data_7f7b08dbe350096438edf355c821045d
#
_entry.id   7f7b08dbe350096438edf355c821045d
#
_cell.length_a   1.000
_cell.length_b   1.000
_cell.length_c   1.000
_cell.angle_alpha   90.00
_cell.angle_beta   90.00
_cell.angle_gamma   90.00
#
_symmetry.space_group_name_H-M   'P 1'
#
loop_
_entity.id
_entity.type
_entity.pdbx_description
1 polymer ?
#
loop_
_entity_poly.entity_id
_entity_poly.type
_entity_poly.pdbx_seq_one_letter_code
_entity_poly.pdbx_strand_id
1 'polypeptide(L)'
;RNIYCENDANCFALSEAKDGSASHYKIVFGVILGSGCGGGLVVDKKIISGKNNLSGEWGHNPLPFYGINEDISVLQSTLDTNLDIEKFISGKGLEALYFENFKKKISAKEIFSKKNENLKFIENFLNRLARSLSLLINIVDPDAIVFGGGVSNEIENLDLLRDMTGNFAGKKSIKTSFIKPKFGDASGVRGAAILGRDTIY
;
A
#
# COMPACT_ATOMS: atom_id res chain seq x y z
N ARG A 1 -15.25 -26.78 -16.69
CA ARG A 1 -15.07 -25.97 -15.47
C ARG A 1 -14.68 -24.57 -15.89
N ASN A 2 -15.35 -23.54 -15.34
CA ASN A 2 -14.96 -22.15 -15.59
C ASN A 2 -13.73 -21.82 -14.72
N ILE A 3 -12.78 -21.10 -15.31
CA ILE A 3 -11.59 -20.61 -14.62
C ILE A 3 -11.73 -19.09 -14.53
N TYR A 4 -11.57 -18.55 -13.34
CA TYR A 4 -11.56 -17.12 -13.08
C TYR A 4 -10.17 -16.72 -12.60
N CYS A 5 -9.61 -15.68 -13.22
CA CYS A 5 -8.33 -15.10 -12.83
C CYS A 5 -8.58 -13.67 -12.29
N GLU A 6 -7.95 -13.34 -11.18
CA GLU A 6 -8.00 -12.01 -10.60
C GLU A 6 -6.64 -11.66 -10.00
N ASN A 7 -6.35 -10.38 -9.88
CA ASN A 7 -5.14 -9.88 -9.25
C ASN A 7 -5.11 -10.27 -7.76
N ASP A 8 -3.94 -10.59 -7.24
CA ASP A 8 -3.75 -11.04 -5.85
C ASP A 8 -4.12 -9.96 -4.83
N ALA A 9 -3.87 -8.68 -5.12
CA ALA A 9 -4.26 -7.58 -4.26
C ALA A 9 -5.79 -7.38 -4.25
N ASN A 10 -6.48 -7.62 -5.37
CA ASN A 10 -7.93 -7.65 -5.42
C ASN A 10 -8.49 -8.79 -4.57
N CYS A 11 -7.89 -9.98 -4.65
CA CYS A 11 -8.25 -11.13 -3.81
C CYS A 11 -8.02 -10.83 -2.33
N PHE A 12 -6.90 -10.20 -1.96
CA PHE A 12 -6.61 -9.76 -0.60
C PHE A 12 -7.69 -8.80 -0.09
N ALA A 13 -7.98 -7.73 -0.84
CA ALA A 13 -9.00 -6.76 -0.48
C ALA A 13 -10.39 -7.40 -0.33
N LEU A 14 -10.76 -8.31 -1.24
CA LEU A 14 -12.03 -9.04 -1.18
C LEU A 14 -12.15 -9.88 0.09
N SER A 15 -11.12 -10.65 0.45
CA SER A 15 -11.10 -11.45 1.66
C SER A 15 -11.36 -10.60 2.90
N GLU A 16 -10.62 -9.50 3.05
CA GLU A 16 -10.75 -8.63 4.21
C GLU A 16 -12.08 -7.87 4.24
N ALA A 17 -12.64 -7.51 3.08
CA ALA A 17 -13.94 -6.89 2.96
C ALA A 17 -15.10 -7.86 3.20
N LYS A 18 -14.99 -9.14 2.87
CA LYS A 18 -16.08 -10.13 3.02
C LYS A 18 -16.27 -10.58 4.46
N ASP A 19 -15.22 -11.12 5.07
CA ASP A 19 -15.26 -11.72 6.41
C ASP A 19 -14.03 -11.41 7.30
N GLY A 20 -13.16 -10.52 6.81
CA GLY A 20 -11.96 -10.09 7.50
C GLY A 20 -12.14 -8.85 8.39
N SER A 21 -11.03 -8.12 8.57
CA SER A 21 -10.99 -6.93 9.44
C SER A 21 -11.86 -5.77 8.95
N ALA A 22 -12.11 -5.72 7.62
CA ALA A 22 -12.91 -4.68 6.97
C ALA A 22 -14.34 -5.11 6.65
N SER A 23 -14.86 -6.18 7.27
CA SER A 23 -16.16 -6.78 6.91
C SER A 23 -17.38 -5.89 7.13
N HIS A 24 -17.28 -4.86 7.94
CA HIS A 24 -18.36 -3.92 8.23
C HIS A 24 -18.29 -2.60 7.44
N TYR A 25 -17.24 -2.42 6.62
CA TYR A 25 -17.08 -1.26 5.76
C TYR A 25 -17.64 -1.51 4.36
N LYS A 26 -18.08 -0.42 3.71
CA LYS A 26 -18.67 -0.44 2.38
C LYS A 26 -17.60 -0.29 1.29
N ILE A 27 -16.72 0.71 1.43
CA ILE A 27 -15.64 1.01 0.50
C ILE A 27 -14.32 0.65 1.17
N VAL A 28 -13.66 -0.39 0.67
CA VAL A 28 -12.42 -0.92 1.23
C VAL A 28 -11.32 -0.89 0.18
N PHE A 29 -10.19 -0.31 0.54
CA PHE A 29 -8.98 -0.37 -0.27
C PHE A 29 -7.95 -1.27 0.41
N GLY A 30 -7.55 -2.35 -0.26
CA GLY A 30 -6.44 -3.20 0.18
C GLY A 30 -5.12 -2.64 -0.33
N VAL A 31 -4.17 -2.39 0.55
CA VAL A 31 -2.80 -1.99 0.23
C VAL A 31 -1.87 -3.16 0.54
N ILE A 32 -1.10 -3.62 -0.44
CA ILE A 32 -0.06 -4.63 -0.24
C ILE A 32 1.30 -4.00 -0.45
N LEU A 33 2.10 -3.92 0.62
CA LEU A 33 3.50 -3.50 0.57
C LEU A 33 4.39 -4.73 0.85
N GLY A 34 4.84 -5.36 -0.21
CA GLY A 34 5.74 -6.51 -0.20
C GLY A 34 7.02 -6.20 -0.97
N SER A 35 7.46 -7.13 -1.84
CA SER A 35 8.54 -6.86 -2.80
C SER A 35 8.19 -5.75 -3.78
N GLY A 36 6.90 -5.65 -4.14
CA GLY A 36 6.28 -4.57 -4.91
C GLY A 36 5.23 -3.83 -4.10
N CYS A 37 4.41 -3.02 -4.78
CA CYS A 37 3.33 -2.22 -4.22
C CYS A 37 2.04 -2.46 -5.00
N GLY A 38 1.14 -3.27 -4.46
CA GLY A 38 -0.16 -3.57 -5.05
C GLY A 38 -1.32 -2.93 -4.31
N GLY A 39 -2.48 -2.92 -4.95
CA GLY A 39 -3.73 -2.49 -4.33
C GLY A 39 -4.96 -3.13 -4.94
N GLY A 40 -6.05 -3.16 -4.18
CA GLY A 40 -7.35 -3.66 -4.63
C GLY A 40 -8.48 -2.83 -4.06
N LEU A 41 -9.46 -2.52 -4.90
CA LEU A 41 -10.65 -1.76 -4.51
C LEU A 41 -11.87 -2.68 -4.44
N VAL A 42 -12.56 -2.65 -3.30
CA VAL A 42 -13.81 -3.38 -3.06
C VAL A 42 -14.89 -2.40 -2.61
N VAL A 43 -16.02 -2.43 -3.29
CA VAL A 43 -17.21 -1.65 -2.95
C VAL A 43 -18.38 -2.60 -2.80
N ASP A 44 -19.15 -2.49 -1.70
CA ASP A 44 -20.28 -3.36 -1.41
C ASP A 44 -19.94 -4.86 -1.56
N LYS A 45 -18.77 -5.27 -1.03
CA LYS A 45 -18.26 -6.66 -1.10
C LYS A 45 -17.97 -7.19 -2.50
N LYS A 46 -17.82 -6.31 -3.49
CA LYS A 46 -17.50 -6.65 -4.88
C LYS A 46 -16.20 -5.96 -5.28
N ILE A 47 -15.32 -6.71 -5.96
CA ILE A 47 -14.11 -6.15 -6.56
C ILE A 47 -14.48 -5.15 -7.65
N ILE A 48 -13.78 -4.04 -7.67
CA ILE A 48 -13.82 -3.06 -8.76
C ILE A 48 -12.53 -3.21 -9.57
N SER A 49 -12.56 -4.02 -10.61
CA SER A 49 -11.39 -4.23 -11.48
C SER A 49 -11.21 -3.09 -12.50
N GLY A 50 -12.29 -2.35 -12.81
CA GLY A 50 -12.29 -1.30 -13.82
C GLY A 50 -12.32 -1.83 -15.25
N LYS A 51 -12.47 -0.91 -16.21
CA LYS A 51 -12.59 -1.27 -17.64
C LYS A 51 -11.32 -1.91 -18.21
N ASN A 52 -10.16 -1.50 -17.70
CA ASN A 52 -8.85 -1.93 -18.18
C ASN A 52 -8.17 -2.91 -17.20
N ASN A 53 -8.87 -3.37 -16.16
CA ASN A 53 -8.32 -4.16 -15.05
C ASN A 53 -7.13 -3.48 -14.34
N LEU A 54 -7.15 -2.15 -14.26
CA LEU A 54 -6.09 -1.33 -13.64
C LEU A 54 -6.55 -0.65 -12.35
N SER A 55 -7.76 -0.93 -11.88
CA SER A 55 -8.21 -0.39 -10.60
C SER A 55 -7.37 -0.98 -9.48
N GLY A 56 -6.80 -0.12 -8.66
CA GLY A 56 -5.90 -0.53 -7.58
C GLY A 56 -4.41 -0.47 -7.93
N GLU A 57 -4.02 -0.23 -9.17
CA GLU A 57 -2.61 -0.10 -9.62
C GLU A 57 -2.00 1.26 -9.19
N TRP A 58 -2.19 1.63 -7.94
CA TRP A 58 -1.79 2.92 -7.38
C TRP A 58 -0.27 3.10 -7.27
N GLY A 59 0.46 1.99 -7.19
CA GLY A 59 1.93 1.97 -7.13
C GLY A 59 2.61 2.53 -8.38
N HIS A 60 1.91 2.51 -9.53
CA HIS A 60 2.39 3.06 -10.80
C HIS A 60 2.17 4.56 -10.97
N ASN A 61 1.48 5.21 -10.03
CA ASN A 61 1.38 6.67 -10.07
C ASN A 61 2.71 7.32 -9.65
N PRO A 62 3.02 8.51 -10.17
CA PRO A 62 4.16 9.27 -9.69
C PRO A 62 4.04 9.59 -8.21
N LEU A 63 5.16 9.52 -7.47
CA LEU A 63 5.18 9.96 -6.08
C LEU A 63 4.80 11.45 -5.98
N PRO A 64 3.80 11.84 -5.16
CA PRO A 64 3.49 13.23 -4.96
C PRO A 64 4.69 13.99 -4.40
N PHE A 65 5.14 15.01 -5.11
CA PHE A 65 6.29 15.82 -4.76
C PHE A 65 5.88 17.09 -4.03
N TYR A 66 6.45 17.34 -2.85
CA TYR A 66 6.16 18.51 -2.02
C TYR A 66 7.41 19.38 -1.72
N GLY A 67 8.41 19.34 -2.59
CA GLY A 67 9.62 20.15 -2.42
C GLY A 67 10.55 19.67 -1.29
N ILE A 68 10.48 18.40 -0.92
CA ILE A 68 11.30 17.82 0.15
C ILE A 68 12.72 17.54 -0.40
N ASN A 69 13.76 18.05 0.27
CA ASN A 69 15.14 17.96 -0.19
C ASN A 69 15.63 16.52 -0.43
N GLU A 70 15.19 15.58 0.39
CA GLU A 70 15.55 14.16 0.23
C GLU A 70 15.00 13.55 -1.07
N ASP A 71 13.85 14.03 -1.55
CA ASP A 71 13.29 13.59 -2.83
C ASP A 71 14.04 14.25 -4.01
N ILE A 72 14.49 15.49 -3.86
CA ILE A 72 15.28 16.20 -4.89
C ILE A 72 16.59 15.45 -5.16
N SER A 73 17.28 14.97 -4.13
CA SER A 73 18.52 14.22 -4.29
C SER A 73 18.31 12.90 -5.06
N VAL A 74 17.21 12.20 -4.80
CA VAL A 74 16.83 10.99 -5.54
C VAL A 74 16.50 11.33 -7.01
N LEU A 75 15.72 12.40 -7.24
CA LEU A 75 15.41 12.89 -8.59
C LEU A 75 16.65 13.24 -9.41
N GLN A 76 17.65 13.85 -8.78
CA GLN A 76 18.89 14.26 -9.45
C GLN A 76 19.85 13.09 -9.69
N SER A 77 19.79 12.05 -8.86
CA SER A 77 20.68 10.88 -8.98
C SER A 77 20.18 9.84 -9.98
N THR A 78 18.89 9.85 -10.30
CA THR A 78 18.29 8.88 -11.24
C THR A 78 18.15 9.49 -12.63
N LEU A 79 18.84 8.90 -13.62
CA LEU A 79 18.55 9.10 -15.04
C LEU A 79 17.23 8.47 -15.47
N ASP A 80 16.58 7.74 -14.55
CA ASP A 80 15.32 7.06 -14.75
C ASP A 80 14.17 8.05 -14.53
N THR A 81 13.43 8.36 -15.58
CA THR A 81 12.30 9.30 -15.57
C THR A 81 11.05 8.75 -14.89
N ASN A 82 11.06 7.47 -14.50
CA ASN A 82 9.92 6.81 -13.91
C ASN A 82 10.05 6.79 -12.38
N LEU A 83 9.39 7.76 -11.72
CA LEU A 83 9.41 7.97 -10.27
C LEU A 83 8.12 7.48 -9.62
N ASP A 84 7.77 6.23 -9.93
CA ASP A 84 6.57 5.60 -9.42
C ASP A 84 6.62 5.41 -7.91
N ILE A 85 5.46 5.49 -7.27
CA ILE A 85 5.26 5.26 -5.84
C ILE A 85 5.94 3.95 -5.39
N GLU A 86 5.82 2.88 -6.19
CA GLU A 86 6.40 1.58 -5.88
C GLU A 86 7.91 1.65 -5.62
N LYS A 87 8.67 2.46 -6.38
CA LYS A 87 10.11 2.63 -6.20
C LYS A 87 10.50 3.22 -4.85
N PHE A 88 9.58 3.90 -4.18
CA PHE A 88 9.85 4.58 -2.92
C PHE A 88 9.32 3.85 -1.69
N ILE A 89 8.29 3.01 -1.84
CA ILE A 89 7.59 2.43 -0.69
C ILE A 89 7.50 0.89 -0.71
N SER A 90 7.91 0.23 -1.78
CA SER A 90 8.02 -1.23 -1.82
C SER A 90 9.29 -1.73 -1.13
N GLY A 91 9.34 -3.02 -0.81
CA GLY A 91 10.53 -3.64 -0.21
C GLY A 91 11.76 -3.50 -1.10
N LYS A 92 11.64 -3.79 -2.40
CA LYS A 92 12.74 -3.61 -3.37
C LYS A 92 13.15 -2.14 -3.52
N GLY A 93 12.18 -1.23 -3.52
CA GLY A 93 12.44 0.21 -3.55
C GLY A 93 13.21 0.67 -2.32
N LEU A 94 12.80 0.25 -1.13
CA LEU A 94 13.52 0.55 0.12
C LEU A 94 14.95 0.02 0.13
N GLU A 95 15.17 -1.21 -0.32
CA GLU A 95 16.51 -1.82 -0.41
C GLU A 95 17.42 -1.05 -1.39
N ALA A 96 16.87 -0.64 -2.54
CA ALA A 96 17.59 0.16 -3.52
C ALA A 96 17.96 1.55 -2.96
N LEU A 97 16.99 2.27 -2.38
CA LEU A 97 17.21 3.57 -1.77
C LEU A 97 18.20 3.50 -0.60
N TYR A 98 18.13 2.43 0.19
CA TYR A 98 19.08 2.22 1.29
C TYR A 98 20.50 2.02 0.76
N PHE A 99 20.65 1.20 -0.30
CA PHE A 99 21.95 1.02 -0.94
C PHE A 99 22.51 2.31 -1.54
N GLU A 100 21.67 3.12 -2.17
CA GLU A 100 22.08 4.41 -2.72
C GLU A 100 22.61 5.36 -1.64
N ASN A 101 21.93 5.43 -0.49
CA ASN A 101 22.29 6.33 0.60
C ASN A 101 23.50 5.85 1.42
N PHE A 102 23.59 4.54 1.69
CA PHE A 102 24.53 4.01 2.68
C PHE A 102 25.57 3.04 2.07
N LYS A 103 25.44 2.71 0.77
CA LYS A 103 26.29 1.73 0.07
C LYS A 103 26.31 0.34 0.74
N LYS A 104 25.24 0.00 1.47
CA LYS A 104 25.07 -1.28 2.17
C LYS A 104 23.86 -2.01 1.60
N LYS A 105 24.02 -3.30 1.26
CA LYS A 105 22.94 -4.17 0.82
C LYS A 105 22.35 -4.89 2.03
N ILE A 106 21.16 -4.50 2.44
CA ILE A 106 20.38 -5.17 3.49
C ILE A 106 18.93 -5.26 3.07
N SER A 107 18.19 -6.23 3.60
CA SER A 107 16.79 -6.42 3.30
C SER A 107 15.91 -5.34 3.96
N ALA A 108 14.71 -5.12 3.39
CA ALA A 108 13.72 -4.24 3.99
C ALA A 108 13.44 -4.61 5.46
N LYS A 109 13.29 -5.91 5.75
CA LYS A 109 13.12 -6.40 7.13
C LYS A 109 14.28 -6.01 8.05
N GLU A 110 15.51 -6.09 7.54
CA GLU A 110 16.69 -5.70 8.32
C GLU A 110 16.77 -4.19 8.56
N ILE A 111 16.33 -3.37 7.59
CA ILE A 111 16.22 -1.90 7.75
C ILE A 111 15.33 -1.58 8.96
N PHE A 112 14.15 -2.19 9.03
CA PHE A 112 13.21 -1.96 10.13
C PHE A 112 13.67 -2.59 11.44
N SER A 113 14.33 -3.75 11.43
CA SER A 113 14.86 -4.35 12.67
C SER A 113 15.91 -3.50 13.36
N LYS A 114 16.63 -2.66 12.60
CA LYS A 114 17.62 -1.68 13.10
C LYS A 114 17.05 -0.27 13.18
N LYS A 115 15.81 -0.14 13.63
CA LYS A 115 15.01 1.10 13.61
C LYS A 115 15.76 2.30 14.21
N ASN A 116 16.43 2.13 15.34
CA ASN A 116 17.14 3.24 16.00
C ASN A 116 18.32 3.78 15.17
N GLU A 117 18.99 2.91 14.39
CA GLU A 117 20.07 3.31 13.48
C GLU A 117 19.54 3.95 12.20
N ASN A 118 18.32 3.58 11.79
CA ASN A 118 17.71 3.94 10.52
C ASN A 118 16.52 4.92 10.68
N LEU A 119 16.39 5.57 11.83
CA LEU A 119 15.22 6.37 12.18
C LEU A 119 14.83 7.36 11.08
N LYS A 120 15.79 8.18 10.62
CA LYS A 120 15.52 9.20 9.57
C LYS A 120 15.11 8.57 8.24
N PHE A 121 15.68 7.44 7.88
CA PHE A 121 15.32 6.72 6.65
C PHE A 121 13.89 6.19 6.73
N ILE A 122 13.49 5.64 7.89
CA ILE A 122 12.13 5.13 8.14
C ILE A 122 11.12 6.29 8.19
N GLU A 123 11.47 7.42 8.80
CA GLU A 123 10.63 8.63 8.77
C GLU A 123 10.36 9.11 7.34
N ASN A 124 11.39 9.13 6.49
CA ASN A 124 11.25 9.49 5.07
C ASN A 124 10.36 8.49 4.32
N PHE A 125 10.48 7.19 4.61
CA PHE A 125 9.58 6.17 4.07
C PHE A 125 8.13 6.43 4.50
N LEU A 126 7.86 6.64 5.78
CA LEU A 126 6.51 6.92 6.28
C LEU A 126 5.92 8.21 5.68
N ASN A 127 6.75 9.24 5.48
CA ASN A 127 6.33 10.47 4.82
C ASN A 127 5.92 10.21 3.36
N ARG A 128 6.72 9.47 2.59
CA ARG A 128 6.41 9.11 1.20
C ARG A 128 5.16 8.25 1.13
N LEU A 129 5.00 7.29 2.04
CA LEU A 129 3.81 6.46 2.13
C LEU A 129 2.56 7.31 2.44
N ALA A 130 2.63 8.23 3.40
CA ALA A 130 1.52 9.11 3.74
C ALA A 130 1.10 9.99 2.56
N ARG A 131 2.06 10.55 1.81
CA ARG A 131 1.79 11.31 0.57
C ARG A 131 1.11 10.45 -0.49
N SER A 132 1.59 9.23 -0.66
CA SER A 132 1.00 8.30 -1.63
C SER A 132 -0.42 7.90 -1.24
N LEU A 133 -0.66 7.61 0.03
CA LEU A 133 -1.99 7.29 0.56
C LEU A 133 -2.97 8.47 0.44
N SER A 134 -2.48 9.71 0.49
CA SER A 134 -3.33 10.88 0.30
C SER A 134 -4.00 10.93 -1.08
N LEU A 135 -3.40 10.35 -2.12
CA LEU A 135 -4.03 10.18 -3.43
C LEU A 135 -5.26 9.27 -3.34
N LEU A 136 -5.15 8.16 -2.61
CA LEU A 136 -6.26 7.24 -2.42
C LEU A 136 -7.41 7.90 -1.66
N ILE A 137 -7.09 8.68 -0.62
CA ILE A 137 -8.09 9.45 0.12
C ILE A 137 -8.79 10.46 -0.80
N ASN A 138 -8.02 11.24 -1.59
CA ASN A 138 -8.57 12.29 -2.43
C ASN A 138 -9.39 11.78 -3.64
N ILE A 139 -9.13 10.55 -4.10
CA ILE A 139 -9.78 9.99 -5.31
C ILE A 139 -10.89 9.01 -4.95
N VAL A 140 -10.66 8.16 -3.95
CA VAL A 140 -11.56 7.04 -3.60
C VAL A 140 -12.35 7.33 -2.33
N ASP A 141 -11.75 8.06 -1.37
CA ASP A 141 -12.29 8.33 -0.02
C ASP A 141 -12.84 7.05 0.65
N PRO A 142 -12.02 5.99 0.82
CA PRO A 142 -12.49 4.71 1.32
C PRO A 142 -12.85 4.78 2.81
N ASP A 143 -13.80 3.95 3.25
CA ASP A 143 -14.12 3.79 4.68
C ASP A 143 -12.95 3.18 5.44
N ALA A 144 -12.22 2.24 4.80
CA ALA A 144 -11.07 1.59 5.38
C ALA A 144 -9.97 1.30 4.36
N ILE A 145 -8.71 1.40 4.81
CA ILE A 145 -7.53 0.88 4.13
C ILE A 145 -6.96 -0.26 4.96
N VAL A 146 -6.85 -1.45 4.35
CA VAL A 146 -6.28 -2.65 4.98
C VAL A 146 -4.84 -2.83 4.50
N PHE A 147 -3.89 -2.93 5.43
CA PHE A 147 -2.45 -2.97 5.12
C PHE A 147 -1.90 -4.40 5.21
N GLY A 148 -1.59 -5.01 4.07
CA GLY A 148 -0.95 -6.32 3.95
C GLY A 148 0.45 -6.26 3.35
N GLY A 149 1.15 -7.41 3.38
CA GLY A 149 2.50 -7.56 2.89
C GLY A 149 3.58 -7.30 3.94
N GLY A 150 4.78 -7.83 3.69
CA GLY A 150 5.87 -7.85 4.67
C GLY A 150 6.32 -6.47 5.14
N VAL A 151 6.36 -5.46 4.26
CA VAL A 151 6.72 -4.08 4.63
C VAL A 151 5.62 -3.45 5.49
N SER A 152 4.33 -3.71 5.17
CA SER A 152 3.22 -3.21 5.98
C SER A 152 3.23 -3.77 7.41
N ASN A 153 3.77 -4.97 7.62
CA ASN A 153 3.87 -5.57 8.96
C ASN A 153 4.82 -4.79 9.88
N GLU A 154 5.82 -4.12 9.31
CA GLU A 154 6.81 -3.32 10.02
C GLU A 154 6.27 -1.92 10.42
N ILE A 155 5.10 -1.52 9.93
CA ILE A 155 4.45 -0.26 10.33
C ILE A 155 3.74 -0.45 11.66
N GLU A 156 4.34 0.03 12.75
CA GLU A 156 3.85 -0.19 14.11
C GLU A 156 2.61 0.65 14.44
N ASN A 157 2.55 1.90 13.96
CA ASN A 157 1.51 2.86 14.33
C ASN A 157 0.74 3.36 13.11
N LEU A 158 -0.38 2.68 12.82
CA LEU A 158 -1.27 3.05 11.71
C LEU A 158 -2.06 4.34 11.98
N ASP A 159 -2.32 4.68 13.24
CA ASP A 159 -2.99 5.95 13.58
C ASP A 159 -2.09 7.14 13.27
N LEU A 160 -0.80 7.05 13.60
CA LEU A 160 0.19 8.06 13.22
C LEU A 160 0.26 8.20 11.69
N LEU A 161 0.32 7.09 10.96
CA LEU A 161 0.34 7.11 9.49
C LEU A 161 -0.94 7.74 8.92
N ARG A 162 -2.11 7.45 9.50
CA ARG A 162 -3.38 8.08 9.11
C ARG A 162 -3.33 9.60 9.31
N ASP A 163 -2.85 10.06 10.46
CA ASP A 163 -2.77 11.48 10.78
C ASP A 163 -1.78 12.20 9.85
N MET A 164 -0.63 11.57 9.55
CA MET A 164 0.31 12.05 8.53
C MET A 164 -0.34 12.15 7.15
N THR A 165 -1.12 11.15 6.75
CA THR A 165 -1.84 11.13 5.47
C THR A 165 -2.84 12.26 5.39
N GLY A 166 -3.58 12.55 6.46
CA GLY A 166 -4.53 13.65 6.54
C GLY A 166 -3.89 15.01 6.25
N ASN A 167 -2.67 15.24 6.70
CA ASN A 167 -1.95 16.49 6.43
C ASN A 167 -1.72 16.71 4.92
N PHE A 168 -1.54 15.63 4.14
CA PHE A 168 -1.34 15.71 2.68
C PHE A 168 -2.67 15.65 1.90
N ALA A 169 -3.71 15.06 2.46
CA ALA A 169 -5.04 15.00 1.84
C ALA A 169 -5.84 16.32 1.93
N GLY A 170 -5.24 17.38 2.46
CA GLY A 170 -5.91 18.68 2.62
C GLY A 170 -6.91 18.74 3.79
N LYS A 171 -6.93 17.71 4.65
CA LYS A 171 -7.81 17.63 5.80
C LYS A 171 -7.07 17.01 6.98
N LYS A 172 -6.77 17.80 8.02
CA LYS A 172 -5.99 17.38 9.19
C LYS A 172 -6.50 16.11 9.90
N SER A 173 -7.79 15.83 9.82
CA SER A 173 -8.40 14.62 10.40
C SER A 173 -9.25 13.92 9.35
N ILE A 174 -8.75 12.80 8.84
CA ILE A 174 -9.50 11.89 7.97
C ILE A 174 -10.17 10.80 8.81
N LYS A 175 -11.36 10.35 8.36
CA LYS A 175 -12.15 9.34 9.07
C LYS A 175 -11.88 7.92 8.59
N THR A 176 -11.16 7.75 7.50
CA THR A 176 -10.77 6.45 6.97
C THR A 176 -10.04 5.64 8.03
N SER A 177 -10.48 4.42 8.26
CA SER A 177 -9.83 3.49 9.19
C SER A 177 -8.60 2.86 8.56
N PHE A 178 -7.44 2.95 9.22
CA PHE A 178 -6.21 2.25 8.81
C PHE A 178 -6.07 1.02 9.68
N ILE A 179 -6.16 -0.17 9.09
CA ILE A 179 -6.27 -1.43 9.84
C ILE A 179 -5.36 -2.53 9.32
N LYS A 180 -4.98 -3.44 10.20
CA LYS A 180 -4.22 -4.66 9.84
C LYS A 180 -5.20 -5.73 9.32
N PRO A 181 -4.74 -6.66 8.45
CA PRO A 181 -5.56 -7.74 7.95
C PRO A 181 -5.84 -8.76 9.07
N LYS A 182 -7.02 -9.38 9.01
CA LYS A 182 -7.40 -10.46 9.94
C LYS A 182 -6.69 -11.76 9.64
N PHE A 183 -6.47 -12.07 8.36
CA PHE A 183 -5.95 -13.36 7.92
C PHE A 183 -4.48 -13.29 7.45
N GLY A 184 -3.86 -12.13 7.50
CA GLY A 184 -2.44 -11.93 7.14
C GLY A 184 -2.14 -12.43 5.71
N ASP A 185 -1.10 -13.24 5.56
CA ASP A 185 -0.64 -13.75 4.26
C ASP A 185 -1.66 -14.71 3.60
N ALA A 186 -2.62 -15.26 4.36
CA ALA A 186 -3.65 -16.13 3.81
C ALA A 186 -4.79 -15.36 3.10
N SER A 187 -4.87 -14.02 3.24
CA SER A 187 -6.00 -13.24 2.70
C SER A 187 -6.12 -13.33 1.18
N GLY A 188 -5.01 -13.35 0.44
CA GLY A 188 -5.02 -13.49 -1.03
C GLY A 188 -5.65 -14.82 -1.49
N VAL A 189 -5.19 -15.94 -0.94
CA VAL A 189 -5.72 -17.29 -1.25
C VAL A 189 -7.19 -17.42 -0.84
N ARG A 190 -7.57 -16.85 0.31
CA ARG A 190 -8.97 -16.82 0.76
C ARG A 190 -9.85 -16.02 -0.19
N GLY A 191 -9.38 -14.87 -0.67
CA GLY A 191 -10.10 -14.04 -1.63
C GLY A 191 -10.32 -14.75 -2.96
N ALA A 192 -9.33 -15.47 -3.46
CA ALA A 192 -9.46 -16.30 -4.66
C ALA A 192 -10.52 -17.39 -4.46
N ALA A 193 -10.55 -18.06 -3.30
CA ALA A 193 -11.56 -19.05 -2.98
C ALA A 193 -12.98 -18.45 -2.88
N ILE A 194 -13.11 -17.26 -2.30
CA ILE A 194 -14.38 -16.52 -2.23
C ILE A 194 -14.86 -16.15 -3.63
N LEU A 195 -13.97 -15.63 -4.48
CA LEU A 195 -14.30 -15.27 -5.86
C LEU A 195 -14.81 -16.50 -6.64
N GLY A 196 -14.11 -17.63 -6.54
CA GLY A 196 -14.53 -18.88 -7.18
C GLY A 196 -15.90 -19.36 -6.70
N ARG A 197 -16.19 -19.26 -5.41
CA ARG A 197 -17.51 -19.61 -4.85
C ARG A 197 -18.63 -18.67 -5.33
N ASP A 198 -18.40 -17.36 -5.28
CA ASP A 198 -19.43 -16.35 -5.59
C ASP A 198 -19.75 -16.28 -7.10
N THR A 199 -18.95 -16.91 -7.96
CA THR A 199 -19.20 -17.00 -9.41
C THR A 199 -19.87 -18.30 -9.85
N ILE A 200 -20.02 -19.27 -8.95
CA ILE A 200 -20.67 -20.57 -9.23
C ILE A 200 -22.17 -20.54 -8.91
N TYR A 201 -22.60 -19.62 -8.08
CA TYR A 201 -24.00 -19.40 -7.65
C TYR A 201 -24.46 -18.00 -8.00
#